data_7542498c5c9910ce2fb3823fb185c3a8
#
_entry.id   7542498c5c9910ce2fb3823fb185c3a8
#
_cell.length_a   1.000
_cell.length_b   1.000
_cell.length_c   1.000
_cell.angle_alpha   90.00
_cell.angle_beta   90.00
_cell.angle_gamma   90.00
#
_symmetry.space_group_name_H-M   'P 1'
#
loop_
_entity.id
_entity.type
_entity.pdbx_description
1 polymer ?
#
loop_
_entity_poly.entity_id
_entity_poly.type
_entity_poly.pdbx_seq_one_letter_code
_entity_poly.pdbx_strand_id
1 'polypeptide(L)'
;MVVKKGAPAPGVNFEGVNVASSVHQTVSYLAKNGSSPVVGGQVTSNMNPSVAGEANVNIAYRTHVQSFGWQGWKYNGVMSGTSGKAKRLEGINIKLTNKPYSGSIVYTPHVQSIGWQGNENNVNTWFRDGQMAGTSGRAKRLEAIRIALTGEMAEHYDVYYRVHAQTYGW
;
A
#
# COMPACT_ATOMS: atom_id res chain seq x y z
N MET A 1 -3.15 -4.62 -2.48
CA MET A 1 -3.96 -5.13 -3.62
C MET A 1 -4.87 -4.02 -4.12
N VAL A 2 -5.23 -4.04 -5.38
CA VAL A 2 -6.29 -3.17 -5.95
C VAL A 2 -7.49 -4.05 -6.22
N VAL A 3 -8.66 -3.64 -5.77
CA VAL A 3 -9.89 -4.43 -5.80
C VAL A 3 -11.01 -3.56 -6.36
N LYS A 4 -11.86 -4.13 -7.24
CA LYS A 4 -13.02 -3.42 -7.78
C LYS A 4 -13.98 -3.07 -6.64
N LYS A 5 -14.54 -1.86 -6.66
CA LYS A 5 -15.54 -1.43 -5.68
C LYS A 5 -16.76 -2.38 -5.69
N GLY A 6 -17.23 -2.69 -4.49
CA GLY A 6 -18.30 -3.67 -4.29
C GLY A 6 -17.84 -5.12 -4.24
N ALA A 7 -16.60 -5.45 -4.59
CA ALA A 7 -16.05 -6.76 -4.31
C ALA A 7 -15.67 -6.87 -2.82
N PRO A 8 -15.74 -8.08 -2.22
CA PRO A 8 -15.31 -8.26 -0.85
C PRO A 8 -13.84 -7.85 -0.67
N ALA A 9 -13.54 -7.16 0.44
CA ALA A 9 -12.17 -6.79 0.77
C ALA A 9 -11.28 -8.04 0.79
N PRO A 10 -10.04 -7.95 0.27
CA PRO A 10 -9.10 -9.06 0.40
C PRO A 10 -8.93 -9.36 1.89
N GLY A 11 -9.01 -10.63 2.22
CA GLY A 11 -8.93 -11.05 3.59
C GLY A 11 -7.63 -10.65 4.25
N VAL A 12 -7.75 -9.72 5.16
CA VAL A 12 -6.64 -9.31 6.03
C VAL A 12 -7.04 -9.68 7.44
N ASN A 13 -6.38 -10.67 7.98
CA ASN A 13 -6.52 -10.98 9.40
C ASN A 13 -5.72 -9.93 10.18
N PHE A 14 -6.41 -9.04 10.88
CA PHE A 14 -5.84 -8.05 11.79
C PHE A 14 -5.84 -8.54 13.24
N GLU A 15 -5.86 -9.83 13.51
CA GLU A 15 -5.83 -10.34 14.87
C GLU A 15 -4.59 -9.83 15.63
N GLY A 16 -4.83 -9.13 16.71
CA GLY A 16 -3.82 -8.75 17.70
C GLY A 16 -3.09 -7.42 17.46
N VAL A 17 -3.48 -6.61 16.50
CA VAL A 17 -2.87 -5.28 16.31
C VAL A 17 -3.60 -4.23 17.14
N ASN A 18 -3.06 -3.88 18.29
CA ASN A 18 -3.42 -2.65 18.99
C ASN A 18 -2.82 -1.48 18.18
N VAL A 19 -3.65 -0.86 17.35
CA VAL A 19 -3.21 0.16 16.39
C VAL A 19 -3.02 1.47 17.14
N ALA A 20 -1.78 1.91 17.30
CA ALA A 20 -1.49 3.26 17.80
C ALA A 20 -2.19 4.31 16.92
N SER A 21 -2.59 5.44 17.50
CA SER A 21 -3.43 6.47 16.83
C SER A 21 -2.91 6.97 15.48
N SER A 22 -1.61 6.88 15.22
CA SER A 22 -1.00 7.20 13.91
C SER A 22 -1.31 6.18 12.82
N VAL A 23 -1.56 4.93 13.19
CA VAL A 23 -1.98 3.87 12.26
C VAL A 23 -3.49 3.93 12.01
N HIS A 24 -4.25 4.49 12.97
CA HIS A 24 -5.68 4.76 12.82
C HIS A 24 -6.01 5.66 11.62
N GLN A 25 -5.14 6.61 11.30
CA GLN A 25 -5.29 7.44 10.10
C GLN A 25 -5.10 6.64 8.81
N THR A 26 -4.20 5.68 8.80
CA THR A 26 -3.98 4.81 7.64
C THR A 26 -5.15 3.83 7.44
N VAL A 27 -5.67 3.28 8.53
CA VAL A 27 -6.87 2.43 8.51
C VAL A 27 -8.13 3.23 8.19
N SER A 28 -8.23 4.50 8.62
CA SER A 28 -9.36 5.39 8.29
C SER A 28 -9.42 5.71 6.78
N TYR A 29 -8.30 5.72 6.08
CA TYR A 29 -8.28 5.86 4.62
C TYR A 29 -8.81 4.62 3.89
N LEU A 30 -8.60 3.44 4.44
CA LEU A 30 -9.21 2.20 3.96
C LEU A 30 -10.72 2.17 4.20
N ALA A 31 -11.18 2.79 5.27
CA ALA A 31 -12.59 2.81 5.66
C ALA A 31 -13.43 3.91 4.98
N LYS A 32 -12.82 4.87 4.28
CA LYS A 32 -13.51 6.08 3.77
C LYS A 32 -14.51 5.82 2.64
N ASN A 33 -14.55 4.62 2.08
CA ASN A 33 -15.49 4.24 1.02
C ASN A 33 -16.68 3.38 1.52
N GLY A 34 -17.10 3.55 2.78
CA GLY A 34 -18.44 3.13 3.24
C GLY A 34 -18.54 1.72 3.80
N SER A 35 -17.46 0.99 4.00
CA SER A 35 -17.49 -0.26 4.73
C SER A 35 -16.69 -0.17 6.02
N SER A 36 -17.35 -0.37 7.15
CA SER A 36 -16.68 -0.52 8.44
C SER A 36 -15.66 -1.66 8.37
N PRO A 37 -14.46 -1.52 8.98
CA PRO A 37 -13.53 -2.62 9.05
C PRO A 37 -14.21 -3.79 9.78
N VAL A 38 -14.32 -4.94 9.13
CA VAL A 38 -14.80 -6.16 9.76
C VAL A 38 -13.67 -6.69 10.63
N VAL A 39 -13.77 -6.42 11.92
CA VAL A 39 -12.92 -7.06 12.93
C VAL A 39 -13.47 -8.47 13.12
N GLY A 40 -12.69 -9.50 12.77
CA GLY A 40 -12.98 -10.90 13.12
C GLY A 40 -13.76 -11.70 12.07
N GLY A 41 -13.33 -11.69 10.82
CA GLY A 41 -13.80 -12.63 9.80
C GLY A 41 -12.69 -13.58 9.36
N GLN A 42 -12.88 -14.89 9.44
CA GLN A 42 -12.00 -15.84 8.75
C GLN A 42 -12.06 -15.56 7.25
N VAL A 43 -10.88 -15.35 6.67
CA VAL A 43 -10.78 -15.16 5.24
C VAL A 43 -10.47 -16.49 4.59
N THR A 44 -11.46 -17.06 3.97
CA THR A 44 -11.23 -18.03 2.92
C THR A 44 -10.72 -17.28 1.70
N SER A 45 -9.59 -17.71 1.18
CA SER A 45 -9.02 -17.20 -0.07
C SER A 45 -9.90 -17.62 -1.24
N ASN A 46 -11.03 -16.97 -1.40
CA ASN A 46 -11.77 -17.05 -2.64
C ASN A 46 -11.18 -16.02 -3.60
N MET A 47 -10.29 -16.50 -4.45
CA MET A 47 -10.02 -15.80 -5.69
C MET A 47 -11.36 -15.64 -6.41
N ASN A 48 -11.84 -14.42 -6.50
CA ASN A 48 -13.05 -14.12 -7.23
C ASN A 48 -12.87 -14.61 -8.67
N PRO A 49 -13.74 -15.44 -9.22
CA PRO A 49 -13.62 -15.87 -10.60
C PRO A 49 -13.68 -14.60 -11.47
N SER A 50 -12.68 -14.46 -12.32
CA SER A 50 -12.63 -13.38 -13.32
C SER A 50 -13.95 -13.39 -14.09
N VAL A 51 -14.67 -12.29 -14.05
CA VAL A 51 -15.73 -12.04 -15.01
C VAL A 51 -15.03 -11.96 -16.36
N ALA A 52 -15.35 -12.87 -17.26
CA ALA A 52 -14.72 -12.93 -18.58
C ALA A 52 -14.88 -11.56 -19.27
N GLY A 53 -13.75 -10.90 -19.55
CA GLY A 53 -13.69 -9.63 -20.27
C GLY A 53 -13.15 -8.42 -19.51
N GLU A 54 -12.96 -8.46 -18.20
CA GLU A 54 -12.34 -7.35 -17.46
C GLU A 54 -10.83 -7.59 -17.26
N ALA A 55 -10.02 -6.61 -17.66
CA ALA A 55 -8.59 -6.64 -17.41
C ALA A 55 -8.32 -6.65 -15.90
N ASN A 56 -7.59 -7.65 -15.41
CA ASN A 56 -7.16 -7.69 -14.02
C ASN A 56 -6.17 -6.55 -13.76
N VAL A 57 -6.59 -5.55 -12.99
CA VAL A 57 -5.69 -4.50 -12.53
C VAL A 57 -4.67 -5.10 -11.57
N ASN A 58 -3.40 -4.92 -11.86
CA ASN A 58 -2.35 -5.34 -10.97
C ASN A 58 -1.66 -4.13 -10.35
N ILE A 59 -1.34 -4.24 -9.07
CA ILE A 59 -0.43 -3.34 -8.39
C ILE A 59 0.96 -4.00 -8.34
N ALA A 60 1.96 -3.30 -8.86
CA ALA A 60 3.36 -3.70 -8.79
C ALA A 60 4.12 -2.73 -7.88
N TYR A 61 4.99 -3.26 -7.06
CA TYR A 61 5.82 -2.46 -6.15
C TYR A 61 7.16 -3.13 -5.89
N ARG A 62 8.15 -2.30 -5.54
CA ARG A 62 9.46 -2.75 -5.08
C ARG A 62 9.97 -1.83 -4.00
N THR A 63 10.86 -2.33 -3.15
CA THR A 63 11.41 -1.60 -2.01
C THR A 63 12.92 -1.58 -2.05
N HIS A 64 13.50 -0.48 -1.57
CA HIS A 64 14.91 -0.37 -1.24
C HIS A 64 15.11 -0.70 0.23
N VAL A 65 15.93 -1.70 0.50
CA VAL A 65 16.20 -2.19 1.87
C VAL A 65 17.68 -2.03 2.18
N GLN A 66 17.98 -1.58 3.39
CA GLN A 66 19.33 -1.47 3.92
C GLN A 66 20.14 -2.74 3.66
N SER A 67 21.33 -2.59 3.10
CA SER A 67 22.28 -3.66 2.75
C SER A 67 21.85 -4.60 1.62
N PHE A 68 20.58 -4.55 1.19
CA PHE A 68 20.05 -5.38 0.09
C PHE A 68 19.82 -4.56 -1.19
N GLY A 69 19.71 -3.22 -1.08
CA GLY A 69 19.39 -2.37 -2.21
C GLY A 69 17.95 -2.53 -2.70
N TRP A 70 17.73 -2.19 -3.96
CA TRP A 70 16.44 -2.36 -4.61
C TRP A 70 16.14 -3.83 -4.84
N GLN A 71 14.99 -4.25 -4.30
CA GLN A 71 14.49 -5.61 -4.53
C GLN A 71 13.73 -5.71 -5.86
N GLY A 72 13.56 -6.93 -6.35
CA GLY A 72 12.72 -7.19 -7.52
C GLY A 72 11.25 -6.79 -7.30
N TRP A 73 10.57 -6.47 -8.41
CA TRP A 73 9.15 -6.15 -8.39
C TRP A 73 8.32 -7.29 -7.80
N LYS A 74 7.38 -6.92 -6.94
CA LYS A 74 6.36 -7.79 -6.34
C LYS A 74 4.98 -7.32 -6.78
N TYR A 75 4.00 -8.21 -6.71
CA TYR A 75 2.66 -7.97 -7.23
C TYR A 75 1.60 -8.39 -6.22
N ASN A 76 0.48 -7.68 -6.21
CA ASN A 76 -0.80 -8.13 -5.65
C ASN A 76 -0.73 -8.75 -4.25
N GLY A 77 -0.09 -8.10 -3.30
CA GLY A 77 -0.03 -8.52 -1.90
C GLY A 77 1.18 -9.40 -1.54
N VAL A 78 2.03 -9.75 -2.49
CA VAL A 78 3.30 -10.44 -2.18
C VAL A 78 4.21 -9.52 -1.38
N MET A 79 4.81 -10.00 -0.31
CA MET A 79 5.68 -9.21 0.56
C MET A 79 6.86 -8.62 -0.22
N SER A 80 7.11 -7.32 -0.06
CA SER A 80 8.33 -6.63 -0.50
C SER A 80 9.02 -6.04 0.72
N GLY A 81 10.32 -6.23 0.83
CA GLY A 81 11.08 -5.89 2.02
C GLY A 81 11.63 -7.12 2.73
N THR A 82 11.94 -6.98 4.01
CA THR A 82 12.42 -8.08 4.85
C THR A 82 11.66 -8.10 6.17
N SER A 83 11.47 -9.31 6.74
CA SER A 83 10.95 -9.53 8.08
C SER A 83 11.98 -10.27 8.91
N GLY A 84 12.11 -9.95 10.21
CA GLY A 84 13.02 -10.62 11.15
C GLY A 84 14.51 -10.33 10.91
N LYS A 85 14.90 -9.44 10.00
CA LYS A 85 16.31 -9.17 9.66
C LYS A 85 16.86 -7.85 10.23
N ALA A 86 16.08 -7.12 11.01
CA ALA A 86 16.44 -5.81 11.55
C ALA A 86 17.02 -4.84 10.50
N LYS A 87 16.46 -4.86 9.28
CA LYS A 87 16.84 -4.01 8.16
C LYS A 87 15.75 -3.00 7.86
N ARG A 88 16.11 -1.73 7.79
CA ARG A 88 15.15 -0.66 7.48
C ARG A 88 14.78 -0.66 5.99
N LEU A 89 13.56 -0.32 5.71
CA LEU A 89 13.09 0.03 4.40
C LEU A 89 13.36 1.53 4.18
N GLU A 90 13.97 1.89 3.05
CA GLU A 90 14.43 3.25 2.77
C GLU A 90 13.66 3.91 1.63
N GLY A 91 13.25 3.15 0.64
CA GLY A 91 12.55 3.67 -0.54
C GLY A 91 11.54 2.69 -1.11
N ILE A 92 10.62 3.21 -1.90
CA ILE A 92 9.56 2.43 -2.53
C ILE A 92 9.19 3.00 -3.90
N ASN A 93 8.88 2.12 -4.85
CA ASN A 93 8.18 2.45 -6.09
C ASN A 93 6.88 1.66 -6.14
N ILE A 94 5.80 2.30 -6.56
CA ILE A 94 4.48 1.64 -6.72
C ILE A 94 3.89 2.06 -8.06
N LYS A 95 3.36 1.11 -8.83
CA LYS A 95 2.65 1.39 -10.09
C LYS A 95 1.49 0.43 -10.30
N LEU A 96 0.52 0.87 -11.08
CA LEU A 96 -0.52 0.00 -11.62
C LEU A 96 -0.13 -0.51 -13.00
N THR A 97 -0.59 -1.71 -13.33
CA THR A 97 -0.54 -2.27 -14.68
C THR A 97 -1.93 -2.76 -15.07
N ASN A 98 -2.22 -2.78 -16.37
CA ASN A 98 -3.53 -3.18 -16.92
C ASN A 98 -4.68 -2.32 -16.38
N LYS A 99 -4.49 -1.00 -16.31
CA LYS A 99 -5.54 -0.06 -15.89
C LYS A 99 -6.64 0.00 -16.96
N PRO A 100 -7.91 -0.32 -16.63
CA PRO A 100 -9.03 -0.16 -17.56
C PRO A 100 -9.58 1.27 -17.61
N TYR A 101 -9.21 2.11 -16.63
CA TYR A 101 -9.69 3.49 -16.50
C TYR A 101 -8.53 4.47 -16.37
N SER A 102 -8.82 5.74 -16.63
CA SER A 102 -7.87 6.83 -16.39
C SER A 102 -7.61 7.02 -14.90
N GLY A 103 -6.45 7.58 -14.56
CA GLY A 103 -6.06 7.82 -13.17
C GLY A 103 -4.73 7.18 -12.82
N SER A 104 -4.31 7.37 -11.60
CA SER A 104 -3.00 7.00 -11.08
C SER A 104 -3.08 6.37 -9.70
N ILE A 105 -2.08 5.58 -9.35
CA ILE A 105 -1.76 5.31 -7.97
C ILE A 105 -0.78 6.36 -7.47
N VAL A 106 -1.12 6.99 -6.35
CA VAL A 106 -0.31 8.04 -5.73
C VAL A 106 0.07 7.62 -4.31
N TYR A 107 1.24 8.03 -3.85
CA TYR A 107 1.74 7.64 -2.55
C TYR A 107 2.73 8.66 -1.99
N THR A 108 2.75 8.80 -0.67
CA THR A 108 3.70 9.64 0.04
C THR A 108 4.19 8.93 1.28
N PRO A 109 5.52 8.78 1.46
CA PRO A 109 6.09 8.24 2.67
C PRO A 109 6.40 9.34 3.68
N HIS A 110 6.35 8.96 4.97
CA HIS A 110 7.03 9.67 6.05
C HIS A 110 8.42 9.05 6.22
N VAL A 111 9.45 9.90 6.18
CA VAL A 111 10.85 9.48 6.22
C VAL A 111 11.51 10.04 7.47
N GLN A 112 12.29 9.23 8.14
CA GLN A 112 13.04 9.58 9.34
C GLN A 112 13.80 10.90 9.18
N SER A 113 13.56 11.84 10.09
CA SER A 113 14.17 13.19 10.15
C SER A 113 13.90 14.07 8.90
N ILE A 114 13.00 13.68 8.01
CA ILE A 114 12.57 14.46 6.85
C ILE A 114 11.08 14.79 6.96
N GLY A 115 10.28 13.86 7.49
CA GLY A 115 8.83 13.99 7.54
C GLY A 115 8.15 13.46 6.27
N TRP A 116 6.90 13.88 6.06
CA TRP A 116 6.14 13.58 4.85
C TRP A 116 6.77 14.25 3.63
N GLN A 117 6.99 13.47 2.57
CA GLN A 117 7.59 14.00 1.34
C GLN A 117 6.59 14.68 0.40
N GLY A 118 5.30 14.53 0.65
CA GLY A 118 4.21 15.26 0.01
C GLY A 118 3.27 15.82 1.07
N ASN A 119 2.48 16.83 0.70
CA ASN A 119 1.46 17.38 1.60
C ASN A 119 0.40 16.32 1.88
N GLU A 120 0.19 16.01 3.14
CA GLU A 120 -0.72 14.94 3.58
C GLU A 120 -2.17 15.11 3.11
N ASN A 121 -2.59 16.33 2.90
CA ASN A 121 -3.95 16.69 2.51
C ASN A 121 -4.09 17.02 1.01
N ASN A 122 -3.00 16.93 0.24
CA ASN A 122 -3.01 17.22 -1.18
C ASN A 122 -2.30 16.13 -1.99
N VAL A 123 -3.08 15.18 -2.50
CA VAL A 123 -2.58 14.04 -3.28
C VAL A 123 -1.86 14.44 -4.58
N ASN A 124 -2.05 15.67 -5.06
CA ASN A 124 -1.35 16.16 -6.24
C ASN A 124 0.15 16.38 -6.00
N THR A 125 0.57 16.47 -4.75
CA THR A 125 1.97 16.60 -4.35
C THR A 125 2.66 15.26 -4.10
N TRP A 126 1.91 14.15 -4.20
CA TRP A 126 2.43 12.81 -3.93
C TRP A 126 3.14 12.23 -5.15
N PHE A 127 4.05 11.30 -4.90
CA PHE A 127 4.67 10.48 -5.94
C PHE A 127 3.62 9.62 -6.62
N ARG A 128 3.85 9.28 -7.90
CA ARG A 128 2.86 8.52 -8.68
C ARG A 128 3.51 7.54 -9.65
N ASP A 129 2.77 6.49 -9.98
CA ASP A 129 3.00 5.60 -11.13
C ASP A 129 4.45 5.16 -11.33
N GLY A 130 5.08 4.65 -10.27
CA GLY A 130 6.43 4.12 -10.30
C GLY A 130 7.55 5.11 -9.98
N GLN A 131 7.24 6.36 -9.66
CA GLN A 131 8.23 7.30 -9.15
C GLN A 131 8.83 6.77 -7.84
N MET A 132 10.10 7.06 -7.60
CA MET A 132 10.76 6.69 -6.35
C MET A 132 10.32 7.64 -5.23
N ALA A 133 9.80 7.08 -4.16
CA ALA A 133 9.48 7.79 -2.92
C ALA A 133 10.34 7.23 -1.77
N GLY A 134 10.67 8.08 -0.80
CA GLY A 134 11.61 7.77 0.27
C GLY A 134 13.04 8.21 -0.07
N THR A 135 14.01 7.44 0.35
CA THR A 135 15.43 7.70 0.11
C THR A 135 16.14 6.42 -0.37
N SER A 136 17.31 6.59 -0.98
CA SER A 136 18.20 5.48 -1.33
C SER A 136 19.62 5.86 -0.91
N GLY A 137 20.28 4.98 -0.17
CA GLY A 137 21.66 5.19 0.29
C GLY A 137 21.87 6.32 1.31
N ARG A 138 20.79 6.86 1.91
CA ARG A 138 20.86 7.97 2.88
C ARG A 138 20.69 7.53 4.33
N ALA A 139 20.61 6.24 4.57
CA ALA A 139 20.42 5.68 5.90
C ALA A 139 19.17 6.20 6.64
N LYS A 140 18.12 6.58 5.91
CA LYS A 140 16.86 7.08 6.44
C LYS A 140 15.75 6.06 6.19
N ARG A 141 15.06 5.61 7.27
CA ARG A 141 13.98 4.64 7.15
C ARG A 141 12.67 5.31 6.74
N LEU A 142 11.83 4.57 6.05
CA LEU A 142 10.41 4.88 5.96
C LEU A 142 9.75 4.54 7.30
N GLU A 143 8.94 5.45 7.83
CA GLU A 143 8.25 5.32 9.10
C GLU A 143 6.74 5.15 8.91
N ALA A 144 6.19 5.75 7.85
CA ALA A 144 4.80 5.58 7.45
C ALA A 144 4.66 5.76 5.94
N ILE A 145 3.51 5.35 5.40
CA ILE A 145 3.16 5.55 3.99
C ILE A 145 1.66 5.77 3.86
N ARG A 146 1.27 6.67 2.95
CA ARG A 146 -0.10 6.81 2.46
C ARG A 146 -0.14 6.44 0.99
N ILE A 147 -1.17 5.72 0.58
CA ILE A 147 -1.38 5.28 -0.79
C ILE A 147 -2.84 5.54 -1.14
N ALA A 148 -3.08 6.10 -2.32
CA ALA A 148 -4.43 6.35 -2.83
C ALA A 148 -4.51 6.13 -4.34
N LEU A 149 -5.71 5.96 -4.85
CA LEU A 149 -6.03 6.02 -6.26
C LEU A 149 -6.58 7.41 -6.60
N THR A 150 -6.42 7.84 -7.84
CA THR A 150 -6.96 9.10 -8.37
C THR A 150 -7.69 8.88 -9.69
N GLY A 151 -8.47 9.88 -10.11
CA GLY A 151 -9.26 9.82 -11.35
C GLY A 151 -10.28 8.69 -11.35
N GLU A 152 -10.68 8.23 -12.53
CA GLU A 152 -11.67 7.16 -12.69
C GLU A 152 -11.24 5.86 -11.98
N MET A 153 -9.94 5.58 -11.86
CA MET A 153 -9.46 4.44 -11.08
C MET A 153 -9.99 4.50 -9.63
N ALA A 154 -10.06 5.68 -9.01
CA ALA A 154 -10.59 5.85 -7.66
C ALA A 154 -12.12 5.71 -7.58
N GLU A 155 -12.81 5.84 -8.68
CA GLU A 155 -14.27 5.65 -8.75
C GLU A 155 -14.65 4.16 -8.80
N HIS A 156 -13.79 3.35 -9.43
CA HIS A 156 -14.06 1.94 -9.70
C HIS A 156 -13.30 0.95 -8.83
N TYR A 157 -12.20 1.36 -8.19
CA TYR A 157 -11.33 0.49 -7.40
C TYR A 157 -10.98 1.08 -6.04
N ASP A 158 -10.64 0.18 -5.11
CA ASP A 158 -10.03 0.48 -3.82
C ASP A 158 -8.63 -0.12 -3.74
N VAL A 159 -7.72 0.53 -3.03
CA VAL A 159 -6.37 0.01 -2.74
C VAL A 159 -6.27 -0.45 -1.30
N TYR A 160 -5.83 -1.69 -1.09
CA TYR A 160 -5.59 -2.29 0.22
C TYR A 160 -4.11 -2.55 0.41
N TYR A 161 -3.57 -2.17 1.55
CA TYR A 161 -2.17 -2.40 1.89
C TYR A 161 -1.99 -2.59 3.39
N ARG A 162 -0.90 -3.25 3.75
CA ARG A 162 -0.44 -3.40 5.12
C ARG A 162 1.07 -3.24 5.15
N VAL A 163 1.62 -2.90 6.32
CA VAL A 163 3.04 -2.75 6.56
C VAL A 163 3.45 -3.59 7.76
N HIS A 164 4.65 -4.16 7.69
CA HIS A 164 5.28 -4.79 8.85
C HIS A 164 6.08 -3.72 9.59
N ALA A 165 5.72 -3.47 10.85
CA ALA A 165 6.41 -2.50 11.69
C ALA A 165 7.29 -3.23 12.72
N GLN A 166 8.48 -2.69 12.95
CA GLN A 166 9.39 -3.21 13.96
C GLN A 166 8.69 -3.24 15.33
N THR A 167 8.80 -4.35 16.04
CA THR A 167 8.18 -4.61 17.36
C THR A 167 6.67 -4.90 17.30
N TYR A 168 5.96 -4.39 16.30
CA TYR A 168 4.50 -4.54 16.19
C TYR A 168 4.07 -5.68 15.25
N GLY A 169 4.93 -6.07 14.30
CA GLY A 169 4.61 -7.10 13.31
C GLY A 169 3.78 -6.58 12.13
N TRP A 170 2.90 -7.43 11.60
CA TRP A 170 1.98 -7.14 10.48
C TRP A 170 0.69 -6.49 10.95
#